data_ced8ad44291b80afef781b4c3bad9c64
#
_entry.id   ced8ad44291b80afef781b4c3bad9c64
#
_cell.length_a   1.000
_cell.length_b   1.000
_cell.length_c   1.000
_cell.angle_alpha   90.00
_cell.angle_beta   90.00
_cell.angle_gamma   90.00
#
_symmetry.space_group_name_H-M   'P 1'
#
loop_
_entity.id
_entity.type
_entity.pdbx_description
1 polymer ?
#
loop_
_entity_poly.entity_id
_entity_poly.type
_entity_poly.pdbx_seq_one_letter_code
_entity_poly.pdbx_strand_id
1 'polypeptide(L)'
;MRMPANIKSSMKDFHLMVSGQIITIVGSTLLRFALSLYVLDITGRADIFAGLYAVTSIPCLLAPLGGAIADRFNRRNLMVIFDFINAAIVLSFIVLLFTGSVSILLIGTIMFLLAIISAMYSPVVMASIPQLVPEKKLVQANGIVNGVQALSNIVAPVLGGILYGIIGLKMLVIISCFAFFLSAILEMFITIPFIKRTQESHIIPTIVKDMKEGFIFVLKQPFILKSMLLAALLNLLLTPLFVVGAPIIIRVTMGSSHTLYGIGMGLIDFATIIGALSIGFFAKKLQMKTLYYWMILLALLVIPMALSVTPFILNLGYYPPFILFILSSILIAMIMTIVSIYVITVVQKKTLNENLGKVMAIITAVSQCMAPIGQVVYGFMFEEFSMKIYLPILVISFIMILIMVVTKKILLNEGN
;
A
#
# COMPACT_ATOMS: atom_id res chain seq x y z
N MET A 1 -24.72 -24.97 10.39
CA MET A 1 -24.43 -26.16 9.60
C MET A 1 -23.08 -26.72 10.03
N ARG A 2 -23.03 -27.84 10.77
CA ARG A 2 -21.79 -28.41 11.32
C ARG A 2 -20.98 -29.01 10.17
N MET A 3 -19.72 -28.57 10.00
CA MET A 3 -18.78 -29.22 9.09
C MET A 3 -18.58 -30.69 9.46
N PRO A 4 -18.45 -31.59 8.50
CA PRO A 4 -18.15 -33.01 8.80
C PRO A 4 -16.79 -33.10 9.49
N ALA A 5 -16.74 -33.86 10.59
CA ALA A 5 -15.66 -33.94 11.57
C ALA A 5 -14.34 -34.59 11.07
N ASN A 6 -14.14 -34.75 9.77
CA ASN A 6 -13.01 -35.51 9.21
C ASN A 6 -12.04 -34.70 8.34
N ILE A 7 -12.14 -33.36 8.37
CA ILE A 7 -11.16 -32.52 7.66
C ILE A 7 -10.18 -32.00 8.74
N LYS A 8 -9.14 -32.77 9.06
CA LYS A 8 -7.94 -32.25 9.72
C LYS A 8 -7.36 -31.20 8.78
N SER A 9 -7.64 -29.90 9.02
CA SER A 9 -6.93 -28.81 8.38
C SER A 9 -5.44 -28.98 8.69
N SER A 10 -4.67 -29.36 7.69
CA SER A 10 -3.25 -29.62 7.88
C SER A 10 -2.55 -28.30 8.04
N MET A 11 -1.96 -28.02 9.22
CA MET A 11 -1.07 -26.88 9.42
C MET A 11 0.04 -26.81 8.35
N LYS A 12 0.33 -27.94 7.70
CA LYS A 12 1.23 -28.08 6.58
C LYS A 12 0.76 -27.28 5.36
N ASP A 13 -0.54 -27.37 5.04
CA ASP A 13 -1.12 -26.62 3.90
C ASP A 13 -1.12 -25.11 4.17
N PHE A 14 -1.33 -24.70 5.44
CA PHE A 14 -1.19 -23.30 5.83
C PHE A 14 0.24 -22.79 5.65
N HIS A 15 1.25 -23.57 6.08
CA HIS A 15 2.66 -23.17 5.89
C HIS A 15 3.04 -23.12 4.41
N LEU A 16 2.55 -24.05 3.58
CA LEU A 16 2.76 -24.01 2.13
C LEU A 16 2.14 -22.75 1.51
N MET A 17 0.90 -22.40 1.90
CA MET A 17 0.23 -21.18 1.46
C MET A 17 1.02 -19.93 1.85
N VAL A 18 1.48 -19.84 3.10
CA VAL A 18 2.27 -18.69 3.56
C VAL A 18 3.62 -18.62 2.82
N SER A 19 4.27 -19.75 2.55
CA SER A 19 5.52 -19.79 1.78
C SER A 19 5.29 -19.33 0.33
N GLY A 20 4.23 -19.79 -0.34
CA GLY A 20 3.83 -19.28 -1.65
C GLY A 20 3.57 -17.77 -1.61
N GLN A 21 2.77 -17.32 -0.64
CA GLN A 21 2.48 -15.90 -0.46
C GLN A 21 3.75 -15.04 -0.27
N ILE A 22 4.72 -15.50 0.53
CA ILE A 22 6.00 -14.79 0.71
C ILE A 22 6.69 -14.62 -0.64
N ILE A 23 6.81 -15.70 -1.41
CA ILE A 23 7.48 -15.69 -2.71
C ILE A 23 6.76 -14.77 -3.69
N THR A 24 5.44 -14.85 -3.79
CA THR A 24 4.62 -14.01 -4.68
C THR A 24 4.71 -12.54 -4.29
N ILE A 25 4.55 -12.20 -3.01
CA ILE A 25 4.58 -10.79 -2.56
C ILE A 25 5.98 -10.20 -2.72
N VAL A 26 7.03 -10.92 -2.30
CA VAL A 26 8.41 -10.45 -2.48
C VAL A 26 8.71 -10.28 -3.97
N GLY A 27 8.40 -11.27 -4.80
CA GLY A 27 8.61 -11.21 -6.26
C GLY A 27 7.88 -10.03 -6.92
N SER A 28 6.60 -9.82 -6.59
CA SER A 28 5.79 -8.73 -7.15
C SER A 28 6.25 -7.35 -6.68
N THR A 29 6.63 -7.22 -5.40
CA THR A 29 7.05 -5.94 -4.84
C THR A 29 8.46 -5.56 -5.33
N LEU A 30 9.38 -6.52 -5.42
CA LEU A 30 10.69 -6.33 -6.05
C LEU A 30 10.57 -5.89 -7.50
N LEU A 31 9.72 -6.58 -8.28
CA LEU A 31 9.50 -6.26 -9.69
C LEU A 31 8.93 -4.85 -9.87
N ARG A 32 7.89 -4.52 -9.11
CA ARG A 32 7.28 -3.18 -9.15
C ARG A 32 8.28 -2.09 -8.79
N PHE A 33 9.10 -2.32 -7.75
CA PHE A 33 10.14 -1.40 -7.35
C PHE A 33 11.20 -1.22 -8.45
N ALA A 34 11.70 -2.32 -9.04
CA ALA A 34 12.69 -2.31 -10.11
C ALA A 34 12.18 -1.61 -11.38
N LEU A 35 10.93 -1.88 -11.78
CA LEU A 35 10.31 -1.23 -12.95
C LEU A 35 10.13 0.27 -12.72
N SER A 36 9.72 0.67 -11.52
CA SER A 36 9.58 2.09 -11.18
C SER A 36 10.91 2.82 -11.19
N LEU A 37 11.96 2.22 -10.60
CA LEU A 37 13.32 2.78 -10.66
C LEU A 37 13.82 2.91 -12.08
N TYR A 38 13.63 1.87 -12.89
CA TYR A 38 14.04 1.89 -14.29
C TYR A 38 13.38 3.04 -15.06
N VAL A 39 12.07 3.22 -14.90
CA VAL A 39 11.36 4.33 -15.54
C VAL A 39 11.88 5.68 -15.05
N LEU A 40 12.14 5.83 -13.76
CA LEU A 40 12.70 7.05 -13.21
C LEU A 40 14.10 7.33 -13.75
N ASP A 41 14.95 6.28 -13.85
CA ASP A 41 16.34 6.41 -14.35
C ASP A 41 16.40 6.80 -15.83
N ILE A 42 15.51 6.24 -16.68
CA ILE A 42 15.52 6.54 -18.13
C ILE A 42 14.83 7.84 -18.49
N THR A 43 13.87 8.30 -17.67
CA THR A 43 13.09 9.51 -17.98
C THR A 43 13.53 10.73 -17.18
N GLY A 44 13.98 10.53 -15.94
CA GLY A 44 14.21 11.61 -14.98
C GLY A 44 12.94 12.41 -14.63
N ARG A 45 11.76 11.99 -15.17
CA ARG A 45 10.51 12.76 -15.13
C ARG A 45 9.59 12.31 -14.01
N ALA A 46 9.21 13.28 -13.18
CA ALA A 46 8.33 13.08 -12.04
C ALA A 46 6.89 12.75 -12.43
N ASP A 47 6.38 13.39 -13.46
CA ASP A 47 5.00 13.20 -13.93
C ASP A 47 4.77 11.79 -14.51
N ILE A 48 5.72 11.26 -15.28
CA ILE A 48 5.66 9.89 -15.83
C ILE A 48 5.69 8.86 -14.70
N PHE A 49 6.63 9.01 -13.76
CA PHE A 49 6.75 8.13 -12.60
C PHE A 49 5.46 8.13 -11.76
N ALA A 50 4.94 9.32 -11.46
CA ALA A 50 3.71 9.48 -10.69
C ALA A 50 2.48 8.92 -11.42
N GLY A 51 2.39 9.14 -12.72
CA GLY A 51 1.32 8.60 -13.57
C GLY A 51 1.28 7.07 -13.55
N LEU A 52 2.46 6.40 -13.62
CA LEU A 52 2.55 4.95 -13.52
C LEU A 52 2.05 4.45 -12.15
N TYR A 53 2.49 5.07 -11.06
CA TYR A 53 2.01 4.69 -9.73
C TYR A 53 0.51 4.93 -9.55
N ALA A 54 -0.02 6.05 -10.03
CA ALA A 54 -1.44 6.35 -9.98
C ALA A 54 -2.28 5.29 -10.72
N VAL A 55 -1.89 4.96 -11.94
CA VAL A 55 -2.58 3.95 -12.76
C VAL A 55 -2.53 2.58 -12.11
N THR A 56 -1.39 2.17 -11.53
CA THR A 56 -1.26 0.88 -10.84
C THR A 56 -1.96 0.81 -9.49
N SER A 57 -2.40 1.93 -8.93
CA SER A 57 -3.20 1.97 -7.71
C SER A 57 -4.70 1.74 -7.95
N ILE A 58 -5.21 2.02 -9.17
CA ILE A 58 -6.62 1.87 -9.55
C ILE A 58 -7.14 0.44 -9.33
N PRO A 59 -6.42 -0.64 -9.70
CA PRO A 59 -6.89 -2.00 -9.51
C PRO A 59 -7.22 -2.40 -8.06
N CYS A 60 -6.75 -1.67 -7.06
CA CYS A 60 -7.14 -1.89 -5.66
C CYS A 60 -8.67 -1.87 -5.45
N LEU A 61 -9.40 -1.11 -6.30
CA LEU A 61 -10.87 -1.07 -6.31
C LEU A 61 -11.51 -2.41 -6.73
N LEU A 62 -10.75 -3.32 -7.34
CA LEU A 62 -11.20 -4.65 -7.73
C LEU A 62 -11.10 -5.68 -6.60
N ALA A 63 -10.50 -5.34 -5.44
CA ALA A 63 -10.35 -6.25 -4.30
C ALA A 63 -11.69 -6.89 -3.84
N PRO A 64 -12.85 -6.19 -3.79
CA PRO A 64 -14.13 -6.82 -3.49
C PRO A 64 -14.53 -7.92 -4.48
N LEU A 65 -14.16 -7.79 -5.75
CA LEU A 65 -14.40 -8.83 -6.77
C LEU A 65 -13.54 -10.07 -6.49
N GLY A 66 -12.29 -9.88 -6.05
CA GLY A 66 -11.42 -10.98 -5.62
C GLY A 66 -12.05 -11.81 -4.50
N GLY A 67 -12.61 -11.14 -3.48
CA GLY A 67 -13.36 -11.79 -2.39
C GLY A 67 -14.58 -12.58 -2.90
N ALA A 68 -15.37 -11.98 -3.77
CA ALA A 68 -16.57 -12.60 -4.35
C ALA A 68 -16.24 -13.82 -5.24
N ILE A 69 -15.13 -13.77 -5.96
CA ILE A 69 -14.62 -14.91 -6.76
C ILE A 69 -14.10 -16.01 -5.82
N ALA A 70 -13.42 -15.66 -4.73
CA ALA A 70 -12.94 -16.60 -3.71
C ALA A 70 -14.07 -17.39 -3.03
N ASP A 71 -15.28 -16.84 -2.97
CA ASP A 71 -16.45 -17.53 -2.40
C ASP A 71 -17.10 -18.53 -3.36
N ARG A 72 -16.86 -18.40 -4.68
CA ARG A 72 -17.49 -19.24 -5.72
C ARG A 72 -16.56 -20.29 -6.32
N PHE A 73 -15.27 -20.05 -6.32
CA PHE A 73 -14.28 -20.94 -6.93
C PHE A 73 -13.36 -21.55 -5.89
N ASN A 74 -12.70 -22.65 -6.27
CA ASN A 74 -11.69 -23.26 -5.42
C ASN A 74 -10.50 -22.28 -5.24
N ARG A 75 -10.28 -21.84 -4.01
CA ARG A 75 -9.31 -20.81 -3.64
C ARG A 75 -7.87 -21.21 -3.98
N ARG A 76 -7.52 -22.50 -3.80
CA ARG A 76 -6.22 -23.03 -4.23
C ARG A 76 -6.03 -22.85 -5.73
N ASN A 77 -7.01 -23.24 -6.54
CA ASN A 77 -6.91 -23.11 -7.99
C ASN A 77 -6.82 -21.65 -8.43
N LEU A 78 -7.51 -20.73 -7.73
CA LEU A 78 -7.41 -19.29 -8.00
C LEU A 78 -6.00 -18.76 -7.72
N MET A 79 -5.39 -19.11 -6.59
CA MET A 79 -4.01 -18.68 -6.26
C MET A 79 -3.03 -19.18 -7.32
N VAL A 80 -3.07 -20.47 -7.63
CA VAL A 80 -2.24 -21.11 -8.67
C VAL A 80 -2.40 -20.42 -10.03
N ILE A 81 -3.66 -20.17 -10.45
CA ILE A 81 -3.95 -19.51 -11.74
C ILE A 81 -3.39 -18.07 -11.73
N PHE A 82 -3.57 -17.33 -10.65
CA PHE A 82 -3.07 -15.95 -10.54
C PHE A 82 -1.55 -15.90 -10.63
N ASP A 83 -0.84 -16.80 -9.98
CA ASP A 83 0.63 -16.85 -10.04
C ASP A 83 1.13 -17.32 -11.42
N PHE A 84 0.46 -18.27 -12.09
CA PHE A 84 0.80 -18.60 -13.48
C PHE A 84 0.52 -17.43 -14.44
N ILE A 85 -0.56 -16.68 -14.26
CA ILE A 85 -0.83 -15.48 -15.07
C ILE A 85 0.26 -14.43 -14.82
N ASN A 86 0.66 -14.17 -13.56
CA ASN A 86 1.77 -13.30 -13.24
C ASN A 86 3.06 -13.75 -13.93
N ALA A 87 3.39 -15.04 -13.84
CA ALA A 87 4.57 -15.61 -14.51
C ALA A 87 4.50 -15.43 -16.04
N ALA A 88 3.34 -15.66 -16.66
CA ALA A 88 3.16 -15.48 -18.10
C ALA A 88 3.28 -14.00 -18.53
N ILE A 89 2.71 -13.07 -17.77
CA ILE A 89 2.84 -11.62 -18.02
C ILE A 89 4.32 -11.22 -17.95
N VAL A 90 5.03 -11.66 -16.91
CA VAL A 90 6.46 -11.31 -16.74
C VAL A 90 7.33 -11.99 -17.78
N LEU A 91 7.01 -13.24 -18.17
CA LEU A 91 7.72 -13.94 -19.25
C LEU A 91 7.54 -13.21 -20.59
N SER A 92 6.34 -12.75 -20.91
CA SER A 92 6.11 -11.94 -22.12
C SER A 92 6.92 -10.65 -22.10
N PHE A 93 7.02 -10.01 -20.94
CA PHE A 93 7.85 -8.82 -20.75
C PHE A 93 9.34 -9.12 -20.92
N ILE A 94 9.84 -10.26 -20.43
CA ILE A 94 11.23 -10.70 -20.65
C ILE A 94 11.53 -10.80 -22.13
N VAL A 95 10.68 -11.44 -22.93
CA VAL A 95 10.86 -11.57 -24.37
C VAL A 95 10.98 -10.19 -25.01
N LEU A 96 10.08 -9.27 -24.68
CA LEU A 96 10.09 -7.89 -25.20
C LEU A 96 11.33 -7.10 -24.74
N LEU A 97 11.80 -7.34 -23.52
CA LEU A 97 13.01 -6.71 -22.98
C LEU A 97 14.29 -7.14 -23.74
N PHE A 98 14.32 -8.40 -24.20
CA PHE A 98 15.46 -8.91 -24.99
C PHE A 98 15.42 -8.49 -26.47
N THR A 99 14.22 -8.23 -27.02
CA THR A 99 14.09 -7.68 -28.40
C THR A 99 14.35 -6.18 -28.49
N GLY A 100 14.58 -5.50 -27.36
CA GLY A 100 14.83 -4.06 -27.32
C GLY A 100 13.56 -3.19 -27.54
N SER A 101 12.37 -3.80 -27.58
CA SER A 101 11.10 -3.12 -27.87
C SER A 101 10.39 -2.63 -26.61
N VAL A 102 11.12 -2.08 -25.63
CA VAL A 102 10.55 -1.64 -24.36
C VAL A 102 10.19 -0.17 -24.39
N SER A 103 8.90 0.13 -24.30
CA SER A 103 8.38 1.48 -24.14
C SER A 103 7.84 1.70 -22.72
N ILE A 104 7.74 2.96 -22.30
CA ILE A 104 7.15 3.33 -21.00
C ILE A 104 5.70 2.84 -20.90
N LEU A 105 4.95 2.93 -22.01
CA LEU A 105 3.57 2.44 -22.08
C LEU A 105 3.50 0.92 -21.83
N LEU A 106 4.43 0.15 -22.39
CA LEU A 106 4.52 -1.29 -22.17
C LEU A 106 4.80 -1.59 -20.69
N ILE A 107 5.76 -0.89 -20.07
CA ILE A 107 6.06 -1.05 -18.63
C ILE A 107 4.81 -0.75 -17.79
N GLY A 108 4.12 0.37 -18.08
CA GLY A 108 2.88 0.74 -17.41
C GLY A 108 1.78 -0.31 -17.56
N THR A 109 1.63 -0.88 -18.76
CA THR A 109 0.66 -1.95 -19.03
C THR A 109 0.99 -3.21 -18.21
N ILE A 110 2.25 -3.63 -18.17
CA ILE A 110 2.69 -4.78 -17.37
C ILE A 110 2.42 -4.54 -15.88
N MET A 111 2.84 -3.37 -15.37
CA MET A 111 2.61 -3.01 -13.96
C MET A 111 1.11 -2.98 -13.63
N PHE A 112 0.27 -2.48 -14.52
CA PHE A 112 -1.19 -2.43 -14.34
C PHE A 112 -1.82 -3.82 -14.32
N LEU A 113 -1.43 -4.71 -15.24
CA LEU A 113 -1.91 -6.10 -15.27
C LEU A 113 -1.52 -6.86 -14.00
N LEU A 114 -0.26 -6.72 -13.54
CA LEU A 114 0.21 -7.31 -12.30
C LEU A 114 -0.55 -6.74 -11.07
N ALA A 115 -0.89 -5.46 -11.09
CA ALA A 115 -1.67 -4.84 -10.02
C ALA A 115 -3.11 -5.38 -9.96
N ILE A 116 -3.75 -5.67 -11.11
CA ILE A 116 -5.06 -6.33 -11.16
C ILE A 116 -5.00 -7.69 -10.47
N ILE A 117 -4.03 -8.51 -10.83
CA ILE A 117 -3.88 -9.85 -10.24
C ILE A 117 -3.60 -9.76 -8.74
N SER A 118 -2.71 -8.86 -8.32
CA SER A 118 -2.39 -8.64 -6.91
C SER A 118 -3.61 -8.21 -6.09
N ALA A 119 -4.44 -7.31 -6.63
CA ALA A 119 -5.68 -6.85 -5.98
C ALA A 119 -6.70 -7.99 -5.75
N MET A 120 -6.71 -8.98 -6.64
CA MET A 120 -7.59 -10.15 -6.51
C MET A 120 -6.97 -11.27 -5.66
N TYR A 121 -5.65 -11.43 -5.66
CA TYR A 121 -4.94 -12.48 -4.94
C TYR A 121 -5.08 -12.34 -3.42
N SER A 122 -4.88 -11.13 -2.88
CA SER A 122 -4.90 -10.89 -1.43
C SER A 122 -6.23 -11.31 -0.75
N PRO A 123 -7.43 -10.96 -1.27
CA PRO A 123 -8.69 -11.45 -0.70
C PRO A 123 -8.84 -12.98 -0.77
N VAL A 124 -8.32 -13.64 -1.80
CA VAL A 124 -8.37 -15.10 -1.94
C VAL A 124 -7.53 -15.77 -0.85
N VAL A 125 -6.32 -15.27 -0.59
CA VAL A 125 -5.46 -15.76 0.51
C VAL A 125 -6.17 -15.58 1.85
N MET A 126 -6.67 -14.38 2.15
CA MET A 126 -7.37 -14.10 3.41
C MET A 126 -8.60 -15.00 3.62
N ALA A 127 -9.37 -15.22 2.57
CA ALA A 127 -10.52 -16.11 2.61
C ALA A 127 -10.13 -17.59 2.85
N SER A 128 -8.91 -18.00 2.48
CA SER A 128 -8.43 -19.38 2.62
C SER A 128 -8.04 -19.74 4.06
N ILE A 129 -7.62 -18.75 4.88
CA ILE A 129 -7.11 -18.96 6.24
C ILE A 129 -8.08 -19.79 7.11
N PRO A 130 -9.42 -19.47 7.18
CA PRO A 130 -10.34 -20.23 8.03
C PRO A 130 -10.55 -21.68 7.62
N GLN A 131 -10.15 -22.06 6.40
CA GLN A 131 -10.24 -23.43 5.92
C GLN A 131 -8.99 -24.26 6.18
N LEU A 132 -7.87 -23.59 6.47
CA LEU A 132 -6.55 -24.21 6.66
C LEU A 132 -6.15 -24.32 8.13
N VAL A 133 -6.74 -23.49 9.01
CA VAL A 133 -6.36 -23.49 10.43
C VAL A 133 -7.57 -23.63 11.35
N PRO A 134 -7.40 -24.27 12.54
CA PRO A 134 -8.44 -24.32 13.56
C PRO A 134 -8.82 -22.92 14.05
N GLU A 135 -10.08 -22.72 14.45
CA GLU A 135 -10.62 -21.45 14.92
C GLU A 135 -9.74 -20.80 16.02
N LYS A 136 -9.22 -21.61 16.96
CA LYS A 136 -8.32 -21.14 18.03
C LYS A 136 -7.01 -20.50 17.55
N LYS A 137 -6.59 -20.78 16.32
CA LYS A 137 -5.35 -20.26 15.70
C LYS A 137 -5.59 -19.17 14.64
N LEU A 138 -6.85 -18.79 14.38
CA LEU A 138 -7.18 -17.81 13.35
C LEU A 138 -6.50 -16.45 13.56
N VAL A 139 -6.47 -15.97 14.81
CA VAL A 139 -5.80 -14.70 15.15
C VAL A 139 -4.31 -14.77 14.82
N GLN A 140 -3.66 -15.87 15.20
CA GLN A 140 -2.24 -16.07 14.90
C GLN A 140 -1.97 -16.19 13.40
N ALA A 141 -2.80 -16.94 12.68
CA ALA A 141 -2.67 -17.15 11.24
C ALA A 141 -2.85 -15.83 10.46
N ASN A 142 -3.87 -15.04 10.80
CA ASN A 142 -4.05 -13.70 10.24
C ASN A 142 -2.87 -12.78 10.57
N GLY A 143 -2.33 -12.87 11.79
CA GLY A 143 -1.14 -12.13 12.20
C GLY A 143 0.08 -12.47 11.33
N ILE A 144 0.31 -13.75 11.03
CA ILE A 144 1.40 -14.21 10.16
C ILE A 144 1.22 -13.65 8.73
N VAL A 145 0.04 -13.81 8.13
CA VAL A 145 -0.25 -13.35 6.75
C VAL A 145 -0.09 -11.84 6.62
N ASN A 146 -0.61 -11.06 7.58
CA ASN A 146 -0.42 -9.61 7.60
C ASN A 146 1.03 -9.21 7.88
N GLY A 147 1.74 -9.97 8.73
CA GLY A 147 3.15 -9.78 9.02
C GLY A 147 4.03 -10.00 7.78
N VAL A 148 3.72 -10.99 6.96
CA VAL A 148 4.38 -11.21 5.65
C VAL A 148 4.22 -9.99 4.75
N GLN A 149 3.01 -9.44 4.65
CA GLN A 149 2.75 -8.24 3.85
C GLN A 149 3.56 -7.03 4.36
N ALA A 150 3.53 -6.79 5.66
CA ALA A 150 4.26 -5.67 6.29
C ALA A 150 5.77 -5.80 6.11
N LEU A 151 6.31 -7.01 6.33
CA LEU A 151 7.75 -7.28 6.17
C LEU A 151 8.19 -7.13 4.71
N SER A 152 7.37 -7.58 3.76
CA SER A 152 7.65 -7.47 2.33
C SER A 152 7.74 -6.01 1.87
N ASN A 153 6.92 -5.12 2.44
CA ASN A 153 6.96 -3.69 2.12
C ASN A 153 8.29 -3.04 2.55
N ILE A 154 8.93 -3.55 3.62
CA ILE A 154 10.25 -3.07 4.08
C ILE A 154 11.38 -3.71 3.28
N VAL A 155 11.33 -5.02 3.14
CA VAL A 155 12.40 -5.82 2.53
C VAL A 155 12.53 -5.53 1.03
N ALA A 156 11.42 -5.31 0.33
CA ALA A 156 11.43 -5.13 -1.12
C ALA A 156 12.14 -3.85 -1.59
N PRO A 157 11.95 -2.66 -1.01
CA PRO A 157 12.73 -1.48 -1.37
C PRO A 157 14.23 -1.67 -1.11
N VAL A 158 14.59 -2.26 0.05
CA VAL A 158 16.00 -2.49 0.42
C VAL A 158 16.66 -3.48 -0.54
N LEU A 159 16.08 -4.69 -0.65
CA LEU A 159 16.61 -5.71 -1.57
C LEU A 159 16.50 -5.27 -3.01
N GLY A 160 15.39 -4.62 -3.39
CA GLY A 160 15.18 -4.11 -4.74
C GLY A 160 16.21 -3.08 -5.15
N GLY A 161 16.51 -2.12 -4.28
CA GLY A 161 17.56 -1.11 -4.54
C GLY A 161 18.95 -1.72 -4.64
N ILE A 162 19.32 -2.64 -3.73
CA ILE A 162 20.59 -3.34 -3.75
C ILE A 162 20.70 -4.21 -5.01
N LEU A 163 19.74 -5.07 -5.26
CA LEU A 163 19.77 -6.00 -6.39
C LEU A 163 19.69 -5.26 -7.73
N TYR A 164 18.86 -4.23 -7.83
CA TYR A 164 18.79 -3.41 -9.04
C TYR A 164 20.15 -2.76 -9.35
N GLY A 165 20.84 -2.26 -8.32
CA GLY A 165 22.18 -1.67 -8.48
C GLY A 165 23.28 -2.68 -8.88
N ILE A 166 23.17 -3.95 -8.45
CA ILE A 166 24.20 -4.98 -8.68
C ILE A 166 23.93 -5.77 -9.98
N ILE A 167 22.71 -6.25 -10.18
CA ILE A 167 22.36 -7.18 -11.26
C ILE A 167 21.48 -6.54 -12.36
N GLY A 168 20.96 -5.33 -12.12
CA GLY A 168 20.15 -4.57 -13.06
C GLY A 168 18.73 -5.11 -13.25
N LEU A 169 17.95 -4.41 -14.10
CA LEU A 169 16.53 -4.72 -14.34
C LEU A 169 16.33 -6.13 -14.92
N LYS A 170 17.12 -6.52 -15.94
CA LYS A 170 16.90 -7.78 -16.67
C LYS A 170 16.91 -8.99 -15.74
N MET A 171 17.89 -9.07 -14.86
CA MET A 171 18.00 -10.18 -13.91
C MET A 171 16.90 -10.16 -12.85
N LEU A 172 16.49 -8.98 -12.38
CA LEU A 172 15.38 -8.86 -11.44
C LEU A 172 14.05 -9.32 -12.03
N VAL A 173 13.78 -8.99 -13.30
CA VAL A 173 12.58 -9.45 -14.01
C VAL A 173 12.59 -10.98 -14.15
N ILE A 174 13.74 -11.59 -14.49
CA ILE A 174 13.91 -13.05 -14.59
C ILE A 174 13.67 -13.71 -13.21
N ILE A 175 14.27 -13.18 -12.15
CA ILE A 175 14.10 -13.70 -10.78
C ILE A 175 12.62 -13.63 -10.36
N SER A 176 11.93 -12.52 -10.66
CA SER A 176 10.51 -12.36 -10.35
C SER A 176 9.62 -13.33 -11.13
N CYS A 177 9.93 -13.58 -12.41
CA CYS A 177 9.23 -14.58 -13.20
C CYS A 177 9.37 -15.98 -12.58
N PHE A 178 10.60 -16.35 -12.21
CA PHE A 178 10.87 -17.63 -11.57
C PHE A 178 10.19 -17.75 -10.20
N ALA A 179 10.14 -16.64 -9.43
CA ALA A 179 9.44 -16.59 -8.15
C ALA A 179 7.94 -16.88 -8.30
N PHE A 180 7.25 -16.24 -9.26
CA PHE A 180 5.83 -16.52 -9.52
C PHE A 180 5.59 -17.96 -9.96
N PHE A 181 6.45 -18.49 -10.82
CA PHE A 181 6.35 -19.88 -11.26
C PHE A 181 6.57 -20.85 -10.10
N LEU A 182 7.56 -20.61 -9.25
CA LEU A 182 7.84 -21.42 -8.05
C LEU A 182 6.68 -21.35 -7.06
N SER A 183 6.11 -20.18 -6.83
CA SER A 183 4.93 -20.00 -5.97
C SER A 183 3.75 -20.80 -6.49
N ALA A 184 3.44 -20.71 -7.79
CA ALA A 184 2.37 -21.49 -8.41
C ALA A 184 2.55 -22.98 -8.19
N ILE A 185 3.78 -23.51 -8.36
CA ILE A 185 4.09 -24.94 -8.10
C ILE A 185 3.85 -25.28 -6.63
N LEU A 186 4.36 -24.47 -5.68
CA LEU A 186 4.15 -24.73 -4.25
C LEU A 186 2.67 -24.74 -3.89
N GLU A 187 1.90 -23.82 -4.44
CA GLU A 187 0.45 -23.72 -4.19
C GLU A 187 -0.34 -24.89 -4.79
N MET A 188 0.17 -25.55 -5.83
CA MET A 188 -0.45 -26.77 -6.36
C MET A 188 -0.49 -27.93 -5.35
N PHE A 189 0.40 -27.95 -4.37
CA PHE A 189 0.44 -28.99 -3.33
C PHE A 189 -0.47 -28.70 -2.15
N ILE A 190 -1.13 -27.54 -2.09
CA ILE A 190 -2.06 -27.18 -1.03
C ILE A 190 -3.39 -27.89 -1.25
N THR A 191 -3.98 -28.40 -0.19
CA THR A 191 -5.33 -28.98 -0.21
C THR A 191 -6.29 -28.06 0.54
N ILE A 192 -7.14 -27.33 -0.20
CA ILE A 192 -8.20 -26.50 0.37
C ILE A 192 -9.53 -27.16 0.11
N PRO A 193 -10.32 -27.52 1.15
CA PRO A 193 -11.65 -28.08 0.98
C PRO A 193 -12.57 -27.09 0.24
N PHE A 194 -13.16 -27.52 -0.85
CA PHE A 194 -14.09 -26.70 -1.61
C PHE A 194 -15.51 -27.25 -1.52
N ILE A 195 -16.40 -26.47 -0.92
CA ILE A 195 -17.84 -26.75 -0.89
C ILE A 195 -18.50 -25.74 -1.84
N LYS A 196 -18.97 -26.23 -2.97
CA LYS A 196 -19.69 -25.40 -3.95
C LYS A 196 -20.96 -24.85 -3.30
N ARG A 197 -20.99 -23.56 -3.03
CA ARG A 197 -22.19 -22.86 -2.56
C ARG A 197 -23.02 -22.48 -3.78
N THR A 198 -24.21 -23.04 -3.91
CA THR A 198 -25.23 -22.60 -4.87
C THR A 198 -25.86 -21.32 -4.36
N GLN A 199 -25.21 -20.20 -4.55
CA GLN A 199 -25.82 -18.89 -4.32
C GLN A 199 -26.18 -18.27 -5.66
N GLU A 200 -27.47 -18.19 -5.94
CA GLU A 200 -28.07 -17.61 -7.16
C GLU A 200 -28.00 -16.07 -7.22
N SER A 201 -27.41 -15.40 -6.22
CA SER A 201 -27.34 -13.94 -6.21
C SER A 201 -26.26 -13.40 -7.16
N HIS A 202 -26.63 -12.45 -7.99
CA HIS A 202 -25.70 -11.70 -8.84
C HIS A 202 -24.69 -10.95 -7.95
N ILE A 203 -23.39 -11.23 -8.10
CA ILE A 203 -22.31 -10.67 -7.26
C ILE A 203 -22.28 -9.14 -7.34
N ILE A 204 -22.20 -8.60 -8.55
CA ILE A 204 -22.01 -7.17 -8.79
C ILE A 204 -23.15 -6.34 -8.21
N PRO A 205 -24.44 -6.64 -8.43
CA PRO A 205 -25.53 -5.90 -7.82
C PRO A 205 -25.50 -5.92 -6.29
N THR A 206 -25.10 -7.04 -5.68
CA THR A 206 -25.02 -7.16 -4.21
C THR A 206 -23.90 -6.28 -3.67
N ILE A 207 -22.71 -6.30 -4.26
CA ILE A 207 -21.59 -5.44 -3.85
C ILE A 207 -21.97 -3.96 -4.01
N VAL A 208 -22.55 -3.58 -5.15
CA VAL A 208 -22.98 -2.19 -5.40
C VAL A 208 -24.03 -1.74 -4.38
N LYS A 209 -24.99 -2.61 -4.06
CA LYS A 209 -26.01 -2.34 -3.04
C LYS A 209 -25.39 -2.13 -1.66
N ASP A 210 -24.49 -3.04 -1.23
CA ASP A 210 -23.81 -2.95 0.06
C ASP A 210 -22.92 -1.71 0.17
N MET A 211 -22.22 -1.35 -0.90
CA MET A 211 -21.44 -0.11 -0.98
C MET A 211 -22.34 1.13 -0.88
N LYS A 212 -23.45 1.14 -1.60
CA LYS A 212 -24.43 2.25 -1.53
C LYS A 212 -25.01 2.42 -0.13
N GLU A 213 -25.45 1.32 0.50
CA GLU A 213 -25.98 1.32 1.87
C GLU A 213 -24.91 1.79 2.87
N GLY A 214 -23.68 1.28 2.77
CA GLY A 214 -22.54 1.70 3.59
C GLY A 214 -22.24 3.19 3.43
N PHE A 215 -22.23 3.70 2.20
CA PHE A 215 -21.97 5.12 1.91
C PHE A 215 -23.07 6.02 2.51
N ILE A 216 -24.36 5.66 2.34
CA ILE A 216 -25.48 6.39 2.94
C ILE A 216 -25.39 6.38 4.47
N PHE A 217 -24.97 5.24 5.06
CA PHE A 217 -24.77 5.14 6.50
C PHE A 217 -23.66 6.08 6.98
N VAL A 218 -22.52 6.10 6.30
CA VAL A 218 -21.39 7.01 6.63
C VAL A 218 -21.81 8.46 6.56
N LEU A 219 -22.58 8.87 5.53
CA LEU A 219 -23.07 10.25 5.38
C LEU A 219 -23.99 10.67 6.53
N LYS A 220 -24.76 9.74 7.09
CA LYS A 220 -25.67 10.00 8.23
C LYS A 220 -24.96 10.05 9.59
N GLN A 221 -23.68 9.62 9.65
CA GLN A 221 -22.90 9.58 10.88
C GLN A 221 -21.76 10.62 10.84
N PRO A 222 -21.97 11.83 11.41
CA PRO A 222 -21.01 12.93 11.27
C PRO A 222 -19.59 12.58 11.71
N PHE A 223 -19.46 11.79 12.79
CA PHE A 223 -18.16 11.35 13.30
C PHE A 223 -17.42 10.44 12.29
N ILE A 224 -18.14 9.47 11.71
CA ILE A 224 -17.55 8.51 10.75
C ILE A 224 -17.18 9.25 9.47
N LEU A 225 -18.05 10.16 9.00
CA LEU A 225 -17.78 10.99 7.82
C LEU A 225 -16.50 11.84 8.00
N LYS A 226 -16.34 12.50 9.15
CA LYS A 226 -15.16 13.31 9.45
C LYS A 226 -13.89 12.45 9.52
N SER A 227 -13.97 11.26 10.12
CA SER A 227 -12.87 10.30 10.17
C SER A 227 -12.47 9.82 8.77
N MET A 228 -13.44 9.55 7.90
CA MET A 228 -13.21 9.19 6.50
C MET A 228 -12.56 10.33 5.72
N LEU A 229 -13.06 11.56 5.87
CA LEU A 229 -12.48 12.73 5.20
C LEU A 229 -11.06 13.00 5.67
N LEU A 230 -10.76 12.81 6.96
CA LEU A 230 -9.41 12.93 7.49
C LEU A 230 -8.47 11.87 6.89
N ALA A 231 -8.89 10.62 6.83
CA ALA A 231 -8.13 9.54 6.21
C ALA A 231 -7.91 9.81 4.71
N ALA A 232 -8.93 10.27 4.00
CA ALA A 232 -8.87 10.66 2.59
C ALA A 232 -7.87 11.81 2.37
N LEU A 233 -7.88 12.82 3.23
CA LEU A 233 -6.96 13.95 3.17
C LEU A 233 -5.49 13.53 3.40
N LEU A 234 -5.24 12.66 4.37
CA LEU A 234 -3.89 12.12 4.61
C LEU A 234 -3.38 11.33 3.40
N ASN A 235 -4.24 10.53 2.78
CA ASN A 235 -3.89 9.80 1.56
C ASN A 235 -3.71 10.72 0.35
N LEU A 236 -4.42 11.83 0.28
CA LEU A 236 -4.27 12.82 -0.79
C LEU A 236 -2.96 13.61 -0.67
N LEU A 237 -2.60 14.03 0.56
CA LEU A 237 -1.50 14.97 0.78
C LEU A 237 -0.20 14.30 1.19
N LEU A 238 -0.19 13.31 2.08
CA LEU A 238 1.04 12.72 2.60
C LEU A 238 1.48 11.47 1.87
N THR A 239 0.56 10.58 1.49
CA THR A 239 0.93 9.34 0.80
C THR A 239 1.69 9.61 -0.52
N PRO A 240 1.28 10.56 -1.38
CA PRO A 240 2.03 10.89 -2.59
C PRO A 240 3.42 11.47 -2.33
N LEU A 241 3.61 12.15 -1.20
CA LEU A 241 4.93 12.67 -0.82
C LEU A 241 5.95 11.55 -0.62
N PHE A 242 5.52 10.40 -0.10
CA PHE A 242 6.37 9.20 0.05
C PHE A 242 6.46 8.39 -1.24
N VAL A 243 5.34 8.19 -1.95
CA VAL A 243 5.28 7.31 -3.13
C VAL A 243 5.90 7.96 -4.36
N VAL A 244 5.69 9.27 -4.56
CA VAL A 244 6.19 10.04 -5.71
C VAL A 244 7.34 10.95 -5.30
N GLY A 245 7.17 11.69 -4.20
CA GLY A 245 8.14 12.69 -3.77
C GLY A 245 9.47 12.10 -3.34
N ALA A 246 9.47 11.09 -2.47
CA ALA A 246 10.71 10.52 -1.95
C ALA A 246 11.62 9.91 -3.05
N PRO A 247 11.12 9.11 -4.02
CA PRO A 247 11.92 8.66 -5.15
C PRO A 247 12.56 9.81 -5.94
N ILE A 248 11.78 10.83 -6.29
CA ILE A 248 12.26 11.97 -7.07
C ILE A 248 13.29 12.77 -6.30
N ILE A 249 13.01 13.06 -5.03
CA ILE A 249 13.92 13.83 -4.18
C ILE A 249 15.23 13.06 -3.97
N ILE A 250 15.16 11.81 -3.55
CA ILE A 250 16.35 11.03 -3.23
C ILE A 250 17.14 10.68 -4.50
N ARG A 251 16.48 10.18 -5.56
CA ARG A 251 17.16 9.71 -6.76
C ARG A 251 17.54 10.82 -7.72
N VAL A 252 16.62 11.75 -8.02
CA VAL A 252 16.85 12.78 -9.04
C VAL A 252 17.50 14.01 -8.42
N THR A 253 16.91 14.58 -7.36
CA THR A 253 17.39 15.85 -6.77
C THR A 253 18.70 15.67 -5.99
N MET A 254 18.81 14.62 -5.17
CA MET A 254 20.03 14.36 -4.36
C MET A 254 21.04 13.46 -5.09
N GLY A 255 20.68 12.83 -6.21
CA GLY A 255 21.57 11.95 -6.97
C GLY A 255 22.00 10.68 -6.23
N SER A 256 21.18 10.16 -5.31
CA SER A 256 21.51 8.99 -4.49
C SER A 256 21.70 7.72 -5.33
N SER A 257 22.57 6.81 -4.85
CA SER A 257 22.67 5.47 -5.42
C SER A 257 21.38 4.67 -5.21
N HIS A 258 21.15 3.65 -6.04
CA HIS A 258 19.99 2.74 -5.90
C HIS A 258 19.94 2.08 -4.53
N THR A 259 21.10 1.69 -4.00
CA THR A 259 21.23 1.06 -2.68
C THR A 259 20.84 2.01 -1.56
N LEU A 260 21.34 3.26 -1.56
CA LEU A 260 20.98 4.26 -0.54
C LEU A 260 19.51 4.66 -0.60
N TYR A 261 18.94 4.75 -1.81
CA TYR A 261 17.51 4.95 -1.99
C TYR A 261 16.72 3.79 -1.37
N GLY A 262 17.07 2.53 -1.69
CA GLY A 262 16.41 1.36 -1.13
C GLY A 262 16.49 1.30 0.40
N ILE A 263 17.65 1.57 0.97
CA ILE A 263 17.85 1.64 2.43
C ILE A 263 16.99 2.76 3.04
N GLY A 264 16.99 3.95 2.42
CA GLY A 264 16.18 5.09 2.89
C GLY A 264 14.70 4.77 2.93
N MET A 265 14.16 4.17 1.85
CA MET A 265 12.76 3.73 1.80
C MET A 265 12.47 2.64 2.83
N GLY A 266 13.35 1.66 2.99
CA GLY A 266 13.21 0.62 4.01
C GLY A 266 13.20 1.16 5.44
N LEU A 267 13.98 2.20 5.75
CA LEU A 267 13.95 2.87 7.05
C LEU A 267 12.63 3.61 7.30
N ILE A 268 12.06 4.24 6.27
CA ILE A 268 10.76 4.91 6.35
C ILE A 268 9.65 3.88 6.59
N ASP A 269 9.67 2.75 5.87
CA ASP A 269 8.69 1.68 6.07
C ASP A 269 8.84 1.01 7.45
N PHE A 270 10.08 0.82 7.92
CA PHE A 270 10.34 0.31 9.27
C PHE A 270 9.79 1.23 10.36
N ALA A 271 9.82 2.55 10.14
CA ALA A 271 9.23 3.52 11.06
C ALA A 271 7.70 3.33 11.24
N THR A 272 7.00 2.82 10.23
CA THR A 272 5.57 2.51 10.35
C THR A 272 5.34 1.36 11.34
N ILE A 273 6.22 0.35 11.38
CA ILE A 273 6.16 -0.73 12.37
C ILE A 273 6.41 -0.19 13.78
N ILE A 274 7.44 0.66 13.95
CA ILE A 274 7.70 1.32 15.24
C ILE A 274 6.48 2.14 15.67
N GLY A 275 5.87 2.88 14.76
CA GLY A 275 4.63 3.62 14.99
C GLY A 275 3.49 2.71 15.47
N ALA A 276 3.28 1.59 14.80
CA ALA A 276 2.24 0.62 15.17
C ALA A 276 2.48 -0.01 16.55
N LEU A 277 3.71 -0.35 16.89
CA LEU A 277 4.08 -0.90 18.22
C LEU A 277 3.96 0.17 19.32
N SER A 278 4.21 1.41 18.98
CA SER A 278 4.16 2.55 19.93
C SER A 278 2.73 2.99 20.28
N ILE A 279 1.70 2.52 19.56
CA ILE A 279 0.31 2.95 19.78
C ILE A 279 -0.15 2.75 21.23
N GLY A 280 0.25 1.66 21.87
CA GLY A 280 -0.11 1.37 23.26
C GLY A 280 0.37 2.45 24.24
N PHE A 281 1.54 3.04 23.98
CA PHE A 281 2.10 4.12 24.78
C PHE A 281 1.37 5.45 24.53
N PHE A 282 1.03 5.73 23.27
CA PHE A 282 0.38 6.99 22.87
C PHE A 282 -1.15 6.95 22.97
N ALA A 283 -1.79 5.78 23.05
CA ALA A 283 -3.24 5.62 23.05
C ALA A 283 -3.94 6.43 24.16
N LYS A 284 -3.29 6.59 25.32
CA LYS A 284 -3.83 7.39 26.44
C LYS A 284 -3.80 8.92 26.18
N LYS A 285 -2.84 9.37 25.34
CA LYS A 285 -2.67 10.80 24.98
C LYS A 285 -3.46 11.18 23.73
N LEU A 286 -3.83 10.19 22.90
CA LEU A 286 -4.64 10.37 21.71
C LEU A 286 -6.12 10.45 22.10
N GLN A 287 -6.71 11.60 21.90
CA GLN A 287 -8.14 11.87 22.01
C GLN A 287 -8.57 12.61 20.75
N MET A 288 -9.86 12.51 20.37
CA MET A 288 -10.38 13.28 19.24
C MET A 288 -10.13 14.79 19.39
N LYS A 289 -10.22 15.29 20.63
CA LYS A 289 -9.94 16.70 20.98
C LYS A 289 -8.47 17.10 20.77
N THR A 290 -7.53 16.14 20.85
CA THR A 290 -6.09 16.41 20.67
C THR A 290 -5.58 16.02 19.29
N LEU A 291 -6.40 15.38 18.46
CA LEU A 291 -6.00 14.88 17.15
C LEU A 291 -5.46 15.99 16.23
N TYR A 292 -6.02 17.19 16.31
CA TYR A 292 -5.56 18.33 15.52
C TYR A 292 -4.12 18.73 15.84
N TYR A 293 -3.62 18.56 17.08
CA TYR A 293 -2.22 18.82 17.42
C TYR A 293 -1.27 17.85 16.70
N TRP A 294 -1.66 16.57 16.61
CA TRP A 294 -0.90 15.56 15.89
C TRP A 294 -0.83 15.85 14.40
N MET A 295 -1.93 16.37 13.86
CA MET A 295 -1.99 16.76 12.44
C MET A 295 -1.17 18.03 12.17
N ILE A 296 -1.17 19.00 13.09
CA ILE A 296 -0.28 20.17 12.99
C ILE A 296 1.18 19.72 13.10
N LEU A 297 1.50 18.81 14.00
CA LEU A 297 2.85 18.27 14.12
C LEU A 297 3.31 17.60 12.82
N LEU A 298 2.44 16.81 12.16
CA LEU A 298 2.71 16.24 10.84
C LEU A 298 3.03 17.35 9.82
N ALA A 299 2.20 18.38 9.75
CA ALA A 299 2.42 19.50 8.83
C ALA A 299 3.73 20.24 9.12
N LEU A 300 4.08 20.45 10.39
CA LEU A 300 5.35 21.07 10.79
C LEU A 300 6.57 20.21 10.45
N LEU A 301 6.47 18.88 10.52
CA LEU A 301 7.55 17.96 10.13
C LEU A 301 7.79 17.92 8.62
N VAL A 302 6.83 18.33 7.79
CA VAL A 302 7.04 18.51 6.35
C VAL A 302 7.97 19.70 6.06
N ILE A 303 8.10 20.69 6.97
CA ILE A 303 8.98 21.85 6.78
C ILE A 303 10.46 21.44 6.74
N PRO A 304 11.05 20.72 7.73
CA PRO A 304 12.44 20.28 7.63
C PRO A 304 12.67 19.33 6.44
N MET A 305 11.65 18.55 6.03
CA MET A 305 11.70 17.75 4.81
C MET A 305 11.83 18.66 3.56
N ALA A 306 11.09 19.76 3.47
CA ALA A 306 11.23 20.76 2.41
C ALA A 306 12.59 21.47 2.46
N LEU A 307 13.07 21.82 3.65
CA LEU A 307 14.36 22.47 3.83
C LEU A 307 15.52 21.60 3.34
N SER A 308 15.44 20.27 3.48
CA SER A 308 16.48 19.34 3.04
C SER A 308 16.83 19.46 1.55
N VAL A 309 15.88 19.92 0.73
CA VAL A 309 16.06 20.09 -0.73
C VAL A 309 16.22 21.54 -1.16
N THR A 310 16.47 22.45 -0.22
CA THR A 310 16.86 23.83 -0.55
C THR A 310 18.30 23.89 -1.05
N PRO A 311 18.63 24.83 -1.97
CA PRO A 311 20.00 24.99 -2.47
C PRO A 311 21.03 25.16 -1.34
N PHE A 312 20.65 25.83 -0.25
CA PHE A 312 21.52 26.04 0.91
C PHE A 312 21.95 24.71 1.55
N ILE A 313 21.00 23.81 1.81
CA ILE A 313 21.29 22.51 2.46
C ILE A 313 21.95 21.53 1.46
N LEU A 314 21.54 21.54 0.18
CA LEU A 314 22.16 20.71 -0.85
C LEU A 314 23.65 21.04 -1.06
N ASN A 315 24.05 22.30 -0.92
CA ASN A 315 25.44 22.75 -1.03
C ASN A 315 26.33 22.30 0.15
N LEU A 316 25.75 21.79 1.25
CA LEU A 316 26.52 21.25 2.39
C LEU A 316 27.09 19.84 2.10
N GLY A 317 26.82 19.28 0.93
CA GLY A 317 27.24 17.95 0.51
C GLY A 317 26.07 16.96 0.53
N TYR A 318 26.38 15.68 0.26
CA TYR A 318 25.36 14.65 0.08
C TYR A 318 24.62 14.23 1.37
N TYR A 319 25.36 14.01 2.46
CA TYR A 319 24.78 13.41 3.68
C TYR A 319 23.83 14.32 4.46
N PRO A 320 24.10 15.63 4.66
CA PRO A 320 23.20 16.49 5.44
C PRO A 320 21.77 16.56 4.89
N PRO A 321 21.53 16.82 3.58
CA PRO A 321 20.18 16.79 3.03
C PRO A 321 19.52 15.42 3.11
N PHE A 322 20.26 14.34 2.82
CA PHE A 322 19.74 12.97 2.89
C PHE A 322 19.29 12.60 4.31
N ILE A 323 20.13 12.86 5.33
CA ILE A 323 19.80 12.55 6.73
C ILE A 323 18.61 13.38 7.20
N LEU A 324 18.57 14.68 6.88
CA LEU A 324 17.46 15.55 7.28
C LEU A 324 16.14 15.08 6.64
N PHE A 325 16.17 14.71 5.36
CA PHE A 325 15.02 14.16 4.64
C PHE A 325 14.53 12.86 5.27
N ILE A 326 15.42 11.88 5.49
CA ILE A 326 15.08 10.56 6.02
C ILE A 326 14.56 10.67 7.46
N LEU A 327 15.21 11.46 8.33
CA LEU A 327 14.73 11.64 9.71
C LEU A 327 13.34 12.28 9.76
N SER A 328 13.09 13.30 8.94
CA SER A 328 11.77 13.92 8.83
C SER A 328 10.73 12.92 8.35
N SER A 329 11.08 12.13 7.33
CA SER A 329 10.22 11.09 6.75
C SER A 329 9.87 9.99 7.76
N ILE A 330 10.84 9.52 8.55
CA ILE A 330 10.65 8.54 9.63
C ILE A 330 9.64 9.05 10.66
N LEU A 331 9.81 10.29 11.12
CA LEU A 331 8.90 10.89 12.11
C LEU A 331 7.49 11.05 11.54
N ILE A 332 7.34 11.50 10.29
CA ILE A 332 6.05 11.64 9.62
C ILE A 332 5.38 10.27 9.49
N ALA A 333 6.09 9.25 8.98
CA ALA A 333 5.55 7.89 8.80
C ALA A 333 5.09 7.27 10.13
N MET A 334 5.87 7.43 11.18
CA MET A 334 5.54 6.97 12.52
C MET A 334 4.26 7.62 13.06
N ILE A 335 4.17 8.95 12.99
CA ILE A 335 3.00 9.68 13.48
C ILE A 335 1.76 9.38 12.62
N MET A 336 1.90 9.32 11.29
CA MET A 336 0.82 8.91 10.39
C MET A 336 0.24 7.56 10.79
N THR A 337 1.08 6.58 11.08
CA THR A 337 0.65 5.23 11.46
C THR A 337 -0.08 5.25 12.80
N ILE A 338 0.45 5.96 13.81
CA ILE A 338 -0.20 6.11 15.12
C ILE A 338 -1.58 6.75 14.97
N VAL A 339 -1.69 7.84 14.23
CA VAL A 339 -2.97 8.55 13.97
C VAL A 339 -3.96 7.66 13.22
N SER A 340 -3.50 6.97 12.18
CA SER A 340 -4.34 6.08 11.37
C SER A 340 -4.95 4.95 12.20
N ILE A 341 -4.12 4.25 13.00
CA ILE A 341 -4.58 3.16 13.87
C ILE A 341 -5.59 3.69 14.90
N TYR A 342 -5.32 4.85 15.49
CA TYR A 342 -6.24 5.46 16.45
C TYR A 342 -7.59 5.77 15.81
N VAL A 343 -7.62 6.46 14.67
CA VAL A 343 -8.86 6.84 13.96
C VAL A 343 -9.66 5.60 13.59
N ILE A 344 -9.03 4.58 13.01
CA ILE A 344 -9.67 3.31 12.66
C ILE A 344 -10.26 2.65 13.90
N THR A 345 -9.51 2.58 15.01
CA THR A 345 -9.99 1.97 16.26
C THR A 345 -11.20 2.69 16.83
N VAL A 346 -11.23 4.03 16.78
CA VAL A 346 -12.39 4.80 17.29
C VAL A 346 -13.61 4.62 16.38
N VAL A 347 -13.42 4.58 15.05
CA VAL A 347 -14.50 4.25 14.11
C VAL A 347 -15.06 2.86 14.40
N GLN A 348 -14.22 1.86 14.59
CA GLN A 348 -14.64 0.50 14.92
C GLN A 348 -15.45 0.43 16.22
N LYS A 349 -15.03 1.17 17.27
CA LYS A 349 -15.76 1.22 18.55
C LYS A 349 -17.11 1.91 18.47
N LYS A 350 -17.25 2.91 17.58
CA LYS A 350 -18.50 3.69 17.43
C LYS A 350 -19.45 3.10 16.38
N THR A 351 -19.05 2.09 15.64
CA THR A 351 -19.85 1.46 14.59
C THR A 351 -20.42 0.14 15.10
N LEU A 352 -21.75 -0.05 14.95
CA LEU A 352 -22.42 -1.31 15.26
C LEU A 352 -21.85 -2.45 14.42
N ASN A 353 -21.71 -3.65 15.00
CA ASN A 353 -21.13 -4.82 14.33
C ASN A 353 -21.79 -5.16 12.99
N GLU A 354 -23.10 -4.95 12.86
CA GLU A 354 -23.87 -5.19 11.63
C GLU A 354 -23.42 -4.30 10.45
N ASN A 355 -22.98 -3.08 10.72
CA ASN A 355 -22.57 -2.10 9.71
C ASN A 355 -21.04 -1.96 9.59
N LEU A 356 -20.29 -2.59 10.51
CA LEU A 356 -18.83 -2.40 10.60
C LEU A 356 -18.11 -2.73 9.30
N GLY A 357 -18.44 -3.85 8.67
CA GLY A 357 -17.82 -4.25 7.41
C GLY A 357 -18.08 -3.25 6.28
N LYS A 358 -19.33 -2.79 6.14
CA LYS A 358 -19.72 -1.80 5.12
C LYS A 358 -19.02 -0.47 5.33
N VAL A 359 -18.99 0.02 6.58
CA VAL A 359 -18.33 1.29 6.95
C VAL A 359 -16.83 1.23 6.68
N MET A 360 -16.16 0.16 7.11
CA MET A 360 -14.73 0.00 6.91
C MET A 360 -14.39 -0.11 5.41
N ALA A 361 -15.20 -0.82 4.63
CA ALA A 361 -15.01 -0.92 3.19
C ALA A 361 -15.12 0.45 2.50
N ILE A 362 -16.11 1.28 2.88
CA ILE A 362 -16.29 2.62 2.32
C ILE A 362 -15.12 3.55 2.70
N ILE A 363 -14.71 3.56 3.98
CA ILE A 363 -13.58 4.38 4.43
C ILE A 363 -12.32 4.00 3.67
N THR A 364 -12.05 2.69 3.53
CA THR A 364 -10.88 2.19 2.80
C THR A 364 -10.96 2.58 1.32
N ALA A 365 -12.10 2.37 0.65
CA ALA A 365 -12.27 2.70 -0.75
C ALA A 365 -12.07 4.19 -1.01
N VAL A 366 -12.72 5.08 -0.25
CA VAL A 366 -12.59 6.54 -0.41
C VAL A 366 -11.14 6.98 -0.13
N SER A 367 -10.53 6.48 0.94
CA SER A 367 -9.15 6.84 1.29
C SER A 367 -8.15 6.39 0.23
N GLN A 368 -8.30 5.18 -0.31
CA GLN A 368 -7.42 4.65 -1.35
C GLN A 368 -7.59 5.36 -2.70
N CYS A 369 -8.82 5.80 -3.04
CA CYS A 369 -9.06 6.58 -4.26
C CYS A 369 -8.38 7.96 -4.24
N MET A 370 -8.12 8.52 -3.08
CA MET A 370 -7.47 9.84 -2.97
C MET A 370 -5.97 9.77 -3.26
N ALA A 371 -5.30 8.65 -2.98
CA ALA A 371 -3.87 8.50 -3.20
C ALA A 371 -3.45 8.67 -4.69
N PRO A 372 -4.09 7.99 -5.68
CA PRO A 372 -3.79 8.20 -7.10
C PRO A 372 -3.98 9.65 -7.56
N ILE A 373 -5.03 10.33 -7.06
CA ILE A 373 -5.27 11.73 -7.38
C ILE A 373 -4.11 12.59 -6.89
N GLY A 374 -3.71 12.40 -5.63
CA GLY A 374 -2.54 13.07 -5.06
C GLY A 374 -1.25 12.76 -5.83
N GLN A 375 -1.03 11.51 -6.22
CA GLN A 375 0.16 11.10 -6.98
C GLN A 375 0.28 11.86 -8.30
N VAL A 376 -0.81 11.99 -9.05
CA VAL A 376 -0.84 12.75 -10.30
C VAL A 376 -0.53 14.23 -10.05
N VAL A 377 -1.19 14.84 -9.05
CA VAL A 377 -0.95 16.25 -8.69
C VAL A 377 0.52 16.48 -8.31
N TYR A 378 1.11 15.61 -7.49
CA TYR A 378 2.53 15.71 -7.09
C TYR A 378 3.47 15.51 -8.28
N GLY A 379 3.16 14.60 -9.19
CA GLY A 379 3.94 14.38 -10.40
C GLY A 379 4.06 15.66 -11.22
N PHE A 380 2.94 16.32 -11.51
CA PHE A 380 2.93 17.60 -12.23
C PHE A 380 3.62 18.72 -11.44
N MET A 381 3.36 18.84 -10.14
CA MET A 381 3.99 19.87 -9.32
C MET A 381 5.51 19.71 -9.27
N PHE A 382 6.02 18.49 -9.12
CA PHE A 382 7.46 18.24 -9.04
C PHE A 382 8.15 18.36 -10.39
N GLU A 383 7.47 18.08 -11.49
CA GLU A 383 8.01 18.32 -12.83
C GLU A 383 8.12 19.82 -13.11
N GLU A 384 7.05 20.59 -12.88
CA GLU A 384 7.01 22.05 -13.13
C GLU A 384 8.01 22.80 -12.23
N PHE A 385 8.13 22.38 -10.96
CA PHE A 385 9.04 22.98 -9.99
C PHE A 385 10.34 22.19 -9.80
N SER A 386 10.81 21.46 -10.82
CA SER A 386 12.00 20.57 -10.73
C SER A 386 13.24 21.28 -10.20
N MET A 387 13.44 22.56 -10.53
CA MET A 387 14.54 23.41 -10.02
C MET A 387 14.33 23.89 -8.56
N LYS A 388 13.09 23.87 -8.06
CA LYS A 388 12.71 24.44 -6.76
C LYS A 388 11.74 23.51 -6.03
N ILE A 389 12.05 22.22 -5.95
CA ILE A 389 11.21 21.17 -5.36
C ILE A 389 10.78 21.48 -3.92
N TYR A 390 11.55 22.27 -3.18
CA TYR A 390 11.17 22.70 -1.84
C TYR A 390 9.88 23.53 -1.80
N LEU A 391 9.55 24.28 -2.86
CA LEU A 391 8.34 25.12 -2.91
C LEU A 391 7.05 24.32 -2.83
N PRO A 392 6.79 23.32 -3.71
CA PRO A 392 5.58 22.50 -3.61
C PRO A 392 5.47 21.79 -2.24
N ILE A 393 6.58 21.33 -1.65
CA ILE A 393 6.55 20.68 -0.34
C ILE A 393 6.14 21.69 0.77
N LEU A 394 6.64 22.93 0.73
CA LEU A 394 6.22 23.99 1.65
C LEU A 394 4.74 24.37 1.47
N VAL A 395 4.27 24.47 0.22
CA VAL A 395 2.85 24.73 -0.09
C VAL A 395 1.96 23.65 0.52
N ILE A 396 2.36 22.38 0.42
CA ILE A 396 1.61 21.25 1.02
C ILE A 396 1.57 21.37 2.53
N SER A 397 2.71 21.68 3.18
CA SER A 397 2.76 21.94 4.63
C SER A 397 1.80 23.07 5.02
N PHE A 398 1.81 24.17 4.28
CA PHE A 398 0.92 25.31 4.51
C PHE A 398 -0.56 24.95 4.34
N ILE A 399 -0.90 24.23 3.28
CA ILE A 399 -2.27 23.72 3.04
C ILE A 399 -2.72 22.83 4.20
N MET A 400 -1.86 21.93 4.67
CA MET A 400 -2.17 21.07 5.81
C MET A 400 -2.44 21.89 7.08
N ILE A 401 -1.62 22.88 7.37
CA ILE A 401 -1.83 23.77 8.54
C ILE A 401 -3.15 24.51 8.41
N LEU A 402 -3.45 25.08 7.23
CA LEU A 402 -4.69 25.83 6.98
C LEU A 402 -5.93 24.93 7.19
N ILE A 403 -5.92 23.72 6.61
CA ILE A 403 -7.01 22.75 6.78
C ILE A 403 -7.18 22.41 8.27
N MET A 404 -6.10 22.20 9.02
CA MET A 404 -6.19 21.85 10.43
C MET A 404 -6.71 23.01 11.30
N VAL A 405 -6.36 24.24 10.98
CA VAL A 405 -6.91 25.42 11.66
C VAL A 405 -8.42 25.52 11.41
N VAL A 406 -8.87 25.32 10.17
CA VAL A 406 -10.28 25.32 9.81
C VAL A 406 -11.04 24.17 10.49
N THR A 407 -10.48 22.97 10.46
CA THR A 407 -11.12 21.77 11.03
C THR A 407 -11.05 21.71 12.55
N LYS A 408 -10.20 22.51 13.20
CA LYS A 408 -10.12 22.59 14.67
C LYS A 408 -11.47 22.84 15.31
N LYS A 409 -12.23 23.83 14.82
CA LYS A 409 -13.58 24.15 15.31
C LYS A 409 -14.53 22.97 15.17
N ILE A 410 -14.38 22.19 14.09
CA ILE A 410 -15.23 21.05 13.77
C ILE A 410 -14.93 19.85 14.69
N LEU A 411 -13.65 19.63 15.02
CA LEU A 411 -13.21 18.53 15.88
C LEU A 411 -13.46 18.79 17.37
N LEU A 412 -13.42 20.07 17.81
CA LEU A 412 -13.66 20.45 19.20
C LEU A 412 -15.14 20.35 19.61
N ASN A 413 -16.07 20.55 18.69
CA ASN A 413 -17.52 20.52 18.98
C ASN A 413 -18.07 19.10 19.19
N GLU A 414 -17.33 18.04 18.98
CA GLU A 414 -17.78 16.65 19.20
C GLU A 414 -17.33 16.05 20.54
N GLY A 415 -16.73 16.83 21.38
CA GLY A 415 -16.24 16.39 22.69
C GLY A 415 -17.18 16.76 23.85
N ASN A 416 -18.33 17.33 23.55
CA ASN A 416 -19.47 17.52 24.44
C ASN A 416 -20.58 16.61 23.90
#